data_73b2e0fca286679615f7289c58054067
#
_entry.id   73b2e0fca286679615f7289c58054067
#
_cell.length_a   1.000
_cell.length_b   1.000
_cell.length_c   1.000
_cell.angle_alpha   90.00
_cell.angle_beta   90.00
_cell.angle_gamma   90.00
#
_symmetry.space_group_name_H-M   'P 1'
#
loop_
_entity.id
_entity.type
_entity.pdbx_description
1 polymer ?
#
loop_
_entity_poly.entity_id
_entity_poly.type
_entity_poly.pdbx_seq_one_letter_code
_entity_poly.pdbx_strand_id
1 'polypeptide(L)'
;MKKIYRFILCVSIALLSVACNNQADQSVEMAENEGVLALNIDFEGTRADVDPTAEFELKIYRYAADNSKELVRKYTKLTDIPEYIWLVKDNYVAQVKVGEKELASFDTKYYSGATDFEIVPGQIATVNVDCALFNTPVKVIYDATVAAHFTKEFYTYVCAADSFDLTAAKQGDVPTLKYTESKVGYFILPDGCTNLSWYFYGSDGTDEI
;
A
#
# COMPACT_ATOMS: atom_id res chain seq x y z
N MET A 1 -46.44 -21.47 -39.81
CA MET A 1 -45.82 -21.46 -41.12
C MET A 1 -44.81 -20.31 -41.19
N LYS A 2 -43.55 -20.57 -40.98
CA LYS A 2 -42.48 -19.58 -41.12
C LYS A 2 -41.38 -20.17 -41.98
N LYS A 3 -41.17 -19.54 -43.12
CA LYS A 3 -40.21 -19.94 -44.14
C LYS A 3 -38.79 -19.57 -43.73
N ILE A 4 -37.90 -20.56 -43.73
CA ILE A 4 -36.46 -20.41 -43.48
C ILE A 4 -35.82 -20.18 -44.85
N TYR A 5 -35.23 -19.02 -45.06
CA TYR A 5 -34.36 -18.75 -46.25
C TYR A 5 -32.90 -19.08 -45.89
N ARG A 6 -32.38 -20.11 -46.52
CA ARG A 6 -30.96 -20.42 -46.53
C ARG A 6 -30.34 -19.60 -47.67
N PHE A 7 -29.47 -18.66 -47.33
CA PHE A 7 -28.57 -18.03 -48.28
C PHE A 7 -27.24 -18.77 -48.25
N ILE A 8 -26.91 -19.45 -49.33
CA ILE A 8 -25.60 -20.01 -49.60
C ILE A 8 -24.85 -18.91 -50.36
N LEU A 9 -23.85 -18.30 -49.72
CA LEU A 9 -22.96 -17.35 -50.38
C LEU A 9 -21.63 -18.07 -50.66
N CYS A 10 -21.35 -18.31 -51.95
CA CYS A 10 -20.06 -18.76 -52.40
C CYS A 10 -19.04 -17.65 -52.19
N VAL A 11 -18.04 -17.90 -51.35
CA VAL A 11 -16.91 -16.98 -51.18
C VAL A 11 -15.76 -17.48 -52.04
N SER A 12 -15.44 -16.68 -53.05
CA SER A 12 -14.27 -16.80 -53.87
C SER A 12 -12.99 -16.65 -53.06
N ILE A 13 -12.11 -17.63 -53.15
CA ILE A 13 -10.79 -17.61 -52.54
C ILE A 13 -9.92 -16.64 -53.32
N ALA A 14 -9.75 -15.43 -52.79
CA ALA A 14 -8.69 -14.53 -53.24
C ALA A 14 -7.44 -14.85 -52.37
N LEU A 15 -6.43 -15.40 -53.02
CA LEU A 15 -5.06 -15.56 -52.50
C LEU A 15 -4.48 -14.15 -52.30
N LEU A 16 -4.66 -13.57 -51.13
CA LEU A 16 -3.87 -12.44 -50.69
C LEU A 16 -2.58 -13.00 -50.10
N SER A 17 -1.49 -12.75 -50.77
CA SER A 17 -0.15 -12.89 -50.25
C SER A 17 -0.04 -12.10 -48.92
N VAL A 18 -0.04 -12.79 -47.81
CA VAL A 18 0.34 -12.23 -46.51
C VAL A 18 1.81 -11.86 -46.64
N ALA A 19 2.08 -10.59 -46.88
CA ALA A 19 3.36 -10.02 -46.56
C ALA A 19 3.59 -10.28 -45.07
N CYS A 20 4.53 -11.17 -44.75
CA CYS A 20 5.08 -11.27 -43.41
C CYS A 20 5.57 -9.88 -43.04
N ASN A 21 4.76 -9.19 -42.25
CA ASN A 21 5.23 -8.05 -41.51
C ASN A 21 6.17 -8.64 -40.46
N ASN A 22 7.46 -8.63 -40.75
CA ASN A 22 8.50 -8.79 -39.75
C ASN A 22 8.32 -7.65 -38.76
N GLN A 23 7.41 -7.84 -37.79
CA GLN A 23 7.66 -7.24 -36.49
C GLN A 23 8.97 -7.88 -36.08
N ALA A 24 10.04 -7.12 -36.25
CA ALA A 24 11.30 -7.43 -35.61
C ALA A 24 10.97 -7.67 -34.14
N ASP A 25 11.02 -8.94 -33.77
CA ASP A 25 11.16 -9.35 -32.41
C ASP A 25 12.39 -8.55 -31.94
N GLN A 26 12.16 -7.46 -31.20
CA GLN A 26 13.24 -6.77 -30.53
C GLN A 26 13.69 -7.74 -29.46
N SER A 27 14.53 -8.69 -29.87
CA SER A 27 15.35 -9.46 -28.95
C SER A 27 16.23 -8.41 -28.26
N VAL A 28 15.79 -7.99 -27.11
CA VAL A 28 16.58 -7.10 -26.25
C VAL A 28 17.82 -7.90 -25.92
N GLU A 29 18.99 -7.52 -26.52
CA GLU A 29 20.27 -8.17 -26.22
C GLU A 29 20.57 -7.91 -24.74
N MET A 30 20.33 -8.94 -23.91
CA MET A 30 20.72 -8.93 -22.51
C MET A 30 22.23 -9.14 -22.42
N ALA A 31 22.91 -8.34 -21.64
CA ALA A 31 24.32 -8.59 -21.33
C ALA A 31 24.44 -9.94 -20.62
N GLU A 32 25.59 -10.62 -20.77
CA GLU A 32 25.81 -11.99 -20.23
C GLU A 32 25.50 -12.12 -18.71
N ASN A 33 25.51 -11.00 -17.98
CA ASN A 33 25.32 -10.96 -16.53
C ASN A 33 24.01 -10.23 -16.11
N GLU A 34 23.12 -9.91 -17.05
CA GLU A 34 21.91 -9.15 -16.75
C GLU A 34 20.65 -9.98 -16.96
N GLY A 35 19.65 -9.70 -16.15
CA GLY A 35 18.29 -10.16 -16.29
C GLY A 35 17.32 -8.99 -16.12
N VAL A 36 16.05 -9.28 -16.20
CA VAL A 36 14.98 -8.29 -16.19
C VAL A 36 14.05 -8.55 -15.01
N LEU A 37 13.72 -7.51 -14.27
CA LEU A 37 12.66 -7.52 -13.27
C LEU A 37 11.38 -6.94 -13.88
N ALA A 38 10.29 -7.71 -13.87
CA ALA A 38 8.92 -7.27 -14.06
C ALA A 38 8.25 -7.19 -12.69
N LEU A 39 7.89 -5.98 -12.24
CA LEU A 39 7.41 -5.74 -10.88
C LEU A 39 5.91 -5.44 -10.88
N ASN A 40 5.16 -6.19 -10.07
CA ASN A 40 3.78 -5.91 -9.74
C ASN A 40 3.69 -5.42 -8.28
N ILE A 41 2.86 -4.41 -8.03
CA ILE A 41 2.62 -3.89 -6.68
C ILE A 41 1.14 -4.02 -6.41
N ASP A 42 0.80 -4.82 -5.40
CA ASP A 42 -0.57 -5.04 -4.96
C ASP A 42 -0.78 -4.48 -3.56
N PHE A 43 -1.96 -3.93 -3.31
CA PHE A 43 -2.33 -3.36 -2.02
C PHE A 43 -3.42 -4.21 -1.37
N GLU A 44 -3.26 -4.50 -0.09
CA GLU A 44 -4.30 -5.14 0.72
C GLU A 44 -5.54 -4.25 0.74
N GLY A 45 -6.68 -4.82 0.30
CA GLY A 45 -7.90 -4.06 0.07
C GLY A 45 -8.07 -3.70 -1.42
N THR A 46 -8.83 -2.67 -1.71
CA THR A 46 -9.00 -2.18 -3.08
C THR A 46 -8.00 -1.05 -3.37
N ARG A 47 -7.48 -0.99 -4.59
CA ARG A 47 -6.65 0.16 -5.04
C ARG A 47 -7.34 1.52 -4.82
N ALA A 48 -8.68 1.51 -4.68
CA ALA A 48 -9.47 2.71 -4.35
C ALA A 48 -9.22 3.24 -2.93
N ASP A 49 -8.66 2.43 -2.02
CA ASP A 49 -8.35 2.85 -0.64
C ASP A 49 -7.00 3.56 -0.52
N VAL A 50 -6.17 3.52 -1.56
CA VAL A 50 -4.88 4.23 -1.61
C VAL A 50 -5.11 5.59 -2.25
N ASP A 51 -4.81 6.66 -1.51
CA ASP A 51 -4.85 8.02 -2.03
C ASP A 51 -3.86 8.15 -3.21
N PRO A 52 -4.34 8.50 -4.43
CA PRO A 52 -3.46 8.63 -5.59
C PRO A 52 -2.43 9.76 -5.46
N THR A 53 -2.62 10.67 -4.49
CA THR A 53 -1.68 11.75 -4.18
C THR A 53 -0.72 11.41 -3.06
N ALA A 54 -0.90 10.24 -2.41
CA ALA A 54 -0.03 9.79 -1.33
C ALA A 54 1.44 9.69 -1.78
N GLU A 55 2.35 9.99 -0.88
CA GLU A 55 3.77 9.79 -1.12
C GLU A 55 4.04 8.32 -1.46
N PHE A 56 4.78 8.10 -2.53
CA PHE A 56 5.16 6.77 -3.00
C PHE A 56 6.68 6.64 -3.00
N GLU A 57 7.19 5.52 -2.51
CA GLU A 57 8.60 5.16 -2.59
C GLU A 57 8.75 3.68 -2.91
N LEU A 58 9.44 3.35 -4.02
CA LEU A 58 9.97 2.03 -4.30
C LEU A 58 11.49 2.09 -4.23
N LYS A 59 12.09 1.22 -3.44
CA LYS A 59 13.53 1.01 -3.37
C LYS A 59 13.86 -0.45 -3.69
N ILE A 60 14.83 -0.65 -4.58
CA ILE A 60 15.40 -1.96 -4.87
C ILE A 60 16.82 -1.97 -4.32
N TYR A 61 17.07 -2.89 -3.39
CA TYR A 61 18.38 -3.10 -2.79
C TYR A 61 18.96 -4.43 -3.27
N ARG A 62 20.26 -4.44 -3.45
CA ARG A 62 21.07 -5.65 -3.63
C ARG A 62 21.62 -6.09 -2.28
N TYR A 63 21.70 -7.40 -2.05
CA TYR A 63 22.40 -7.94 -0.90
C TYR A 63 23.90 -8.02 -1.18
N ALA A 64 24.72 -7.38 -0.35
CA ALA A 64 26.17 -7.55 -0.36
C ALA A 64 26.58 -8.87 0.32
N ALA A 65 27.84 -9.26 0.18
CA ALA A 65 28.36 -10.52 0.73
C ALA A 65 28.24 -10.63 2.27
N ASP A 66 28.14 -9.51 2.96
CA ASP A 66 27.93 -9.39 4.41
C ASP A 66 26.45 -9.29 4.81
N ASN A 67 25.53 -9.54 3.86
CA ASN A 67 24.08 -9.34 3.96
C ASN A 67 23.63 -7.87 4.21
N SER A 68 24.52 -6.90 4.08
CA SER A 68 24.11 -5.50 4.05
C SER A 68 23.32 -5.20 2.76
N LYS A 69 22.53 -4.13 2.78
CA LYS A 69 21.68 -3.73 1.66
C LYS A 69 22.27 -2.51 0.96
N GLU A 70 22.57 -2.65 -0.33
CA GLU A 70 23.03 -1.56 -1.20
C GLU A 70 21.89 -1.09 -2.09
N LEU A 71 21.56 0.22 -2.05
CA LEU A 71 20.51 0.79 -2.88
C LEU A 71 20.93 0.81 -4.35
N VAL A 72 20.13 0.15 -5.21
CA VAL A 72 20.40 0.05 -6.66
C VAL A 72 19.44 0.93 -7.47
N ARG A 73 18.16 0.98 -7.08
CA ARG A 73 17.13 1.78 -7.76
C ARG A 73 16.20 2.44 -6.74
N LYS A 74 15.74 3.63 -7.07
CA LYS A 74 14.72 4.36 -6.30
C LYS A 74 13.74 5.03 -7.25
N TYR A 75 12.44 4.87 -6.98
CA TYR A 75 11.36 5.54 -7.67
C TYR A 75 10.46 6.21 -6.62
N THR A 76 10.04 7.44 -6.90
CA THR A 76 9.18 8.25 -6.00
C THR A 76 7.78 8.45 -6.56
N LYS A 77 7.50 7.88 -7.74
CA LYS A 77 6.18 7.86 -8.35
C LYS A 77 5.96 6.51 -9.00
N LEU A 78 4.75 5.98 -8.87
CA LEU A 78 4.37 4.71 -9.48
C LEU A 78 4.50 4.76 -11.01
N THR A 79 4.19 5.92 -11.61
CA THR A 79 4.26 6.16 -13.05
C THR A 79 5.68 6.19 -13.62
N ASP A 80 6.69 6.36 -12.77
CA ASP A 80 8.09 6.44 -13.18
C ASP A 80 8.75 5.06 -13.21
N ILE A 81 8.06 4.02 -12.73
CA ILE A 81 8.56 2.64 -12.76
C ILE A 81 8.41 2.11 -14.19
N PRO A 82 9.51 1.75 -14.87
CA PRO A 82 9.43 1.15 -16.20
C PRO A 82 8.83 -0.26 -16.10
N GLU A 83 8.21 -0.72 -17.19
CA GLU A 83 7.65 -2.08 -17.29
C GLU A 83 8.71 -3.15 -16.99
N TYR A 84 9.96 -2.89 -17.41
CA TYR A 84 11.10 -3.77 -17.24
C TYR A 84 12.27 -3.02 -16.61
N ILE A 85 12.80 -3.52 -15.51
CA ILE A 85 13.98 -2.97 -14.82
C ILE A 85 15.17 -3.91 -15.03
N TRP A 86 16.22 -3.40 -15.66
CA TRP A 86 17.45 -4.14 -15.91
C TRP A 86 18.30 -4.17 -14.66
N LEU A 87 18.70 -5.38 -14.25
CA LEU A 87 19.54 -5.61 -13.08
C LEU A 87 20.59 -6.68 -13.38
N VAL A 88 21.76 -6.56 -12.78
CA VAL A 88 22.79 -7.60 -12.88
C VAL A 88 22.38 -8.82 -12.06
N LYS A 89 22.94 -10.00 -12.37
CA LYS A 89 22.75 -11.22 -11.59
C LYS A 89 23.11 -11.02 -10.13
N ASP A 90 22.15 -11.13 -9.24
CA ASP A 90 22.34 -11.10 -7.77
C ASP A 90 21.03 -11.39 -7.04
N ASN A 91 21.08 -11.37 -5.70
CA ASN A 91 19.91 -11.37 -4.82
C ASN A 91 19.51 -9.95 -4.43
N TYR A 92 18.21 -9.69 -4.45
CA TYR A 92 17.64 -8.36 -4.24
C TYR A 92 16.46 -8.39 -3.30
N VAL A 93 16.09 -7.21 -2.79
CA VAL A 93 14.80 -6.97 -2.16
C VAL A 93 14.17 -5.71 -2.76
N ALA A 94 12.91 -5.80 -3.17
CA ALA A 94 12.07 -4.66 -3.51
C ALA A 94 11.27 -4.25 -2.28
N GLN A 95 11.37 -2.97 -1.89
CA GLN A 95 10.62 -2.39 -0.76
C GLN A 95 9.74 -1.27 -1.27
N VAL A 96 8.44 -1.34 -0.97
CA VAL A 96 7.45 -0.33 -1.33
C VAL A 96 6.89 0.30 -0.07
N LYS A 97 6.71 1.63 -0.12
CA LYS A 97 6.05 2.42 0.92
C LYS A 97 5.11 3.40 0.26
N VAL A 98 3.91 3.57 0.83
CA VAL A 98 2.91 4.52 0.33
C VAL A 98 2.24 5.23 1.50
N GLY A 99 2.16 6.55 1.41
CA GLY A 99 1.65 7.43 2.46
C GLY A 99 2.73 7.91 3.42
N GLU A 100 2.41 8.92 4.20
CA GLU A 100 3.27 9.41 5.27
C GLU A 100 3.24 8.48 6.50
N LYS A 101 4.41 8.29 7.11
CA LYS A 101 4.52 7.51 8.33
C LYS A 101 4.21 8.39 9.55
N GLU A 102 2.93 8.72 9.77
CA GLU A 102 2.46 9.38 10.98
C GLU A 102 2.15 8.37 12.09
N LEU A 103 2.58 8.67 13.31
CA LEU A 103 2.40 7.77 14.44
C LEU A 103 0.94 7.68 14.91
N ALA A 104 0.15 8.74 14.70
CA ALA A 104 -1.30 8.76 14.95
C ALA A 104 -1.96 9.79 14.02
N SER A 105 -2.93 9.37 13.22
CA SER A 105 -3.65 10.23 12.27
C SER A 105 -5.08 9.74 12.06
N PHE A 106 -6.00 10.67 11.75
CA PHE A 106 -7.34 10.30 11.33
C PHE A 106 -7.44 10.05 9.82
N ASP A 107 -6.53 10.63 9.05
CA ASP A 107 -6.65 10.72 7.60
C ASP A 107 -5.54 9.94 6.88
N THR A 108 -4.37 9.80 7.52
CA THR A 108 -3.18 9.24 6.89
C THR A 108 -3.10 7.74 7.07
N LYS A 109 -3.10 7.02 5.96
CA LYS A 109 -2.83 5.57 5.90
C LYS A 109 -1.41 5.36 5.39
N TYR A 110 -0.68 4.46 6.01
CA TYR A 110 0.66 4.07 5.59
C TYR A 110 0.69 2.59 5.23
N TYR A 111 1.05 2.30 3.99
CA TYR A 111 1.19 0.94 3.47
C TYR A 111 2.66 0.61 3.27
N SER A 112 3.03 -0.62 3.51
CA SER A 112 4.38 -1.10 3.22
C SER A 112 4.38 -2.56 2.81
N GLY A 113 5.33 -2.90 1.95
CA GLY A 113 5.56 -4.27 1.51
C GLY A 113 7.03 -4.46 1.12
N ALA A 114 7.50 -5.71 1.20
CA ALA A 114 8.85 -6.08 0.77
C ALA A 114 8.85 -7.51 0.25
N THR A 115 9.58 -7.75 -0.84
CA THR A 115 9.73 -9.08 -1.44
C THR A 115 11.16 -9.30 -1.89
N ASP A 116 11.76 -10.39 -1.43
CA ASP A 116 13.08 -10.85 -1.87
C ASP A 116 12.97 -11.58 -3.21
N PHE A 117 13.97 -11.40 -4.08
CA PHE A 117 14.02 -12.05 -5.38
C PHE A 117 15.45 -12.22 -5.89
N GLU A 118 15.61 -13.12 -6.85
CA GLU A 118 16.87 -13.35 -7.54
C GLU A 118 16.76 -12.92 -9.00
N ILE A 119 17.81 -12.32 -9.52
CA ILE A 119 17.99 -12.04 -10.95
C ILE A 119 18.90 -13.09 -11.56
N VAL A 120 18.35 -13.82 -12.53
CA VAL A 120 19.06 -14.83 -13.32
C VAL A 120 19.34 -14.26 -14.72
N PRO A 121 20.58 -14.37 -15.24
CA PRO A 121 20.93 -13.86 -16.55
C PRO A 121 20.03 -14.40 -17.67
N GLY A 122 19.62 -13.50 -18.56
CA GLY A 122 18.79 -13.86 -19.71
C GLY A 122 17.32 -14.21 -19.38
N GLN A 123 16.90 -14.04 -18.12
CA GLN A 123 15.52 -14.34 -17.69
C GLN A 123 14.77 -13.11 -17.20
N ILE A 124 13.44 -13.21 -17.25
CA ILE A 124 12.53 -12.23 -16.65
C ILE A 124 12.08 -12.77 -15.30
N ALA A 125 12.42 -12.06 -14.22
CA ALA A 125 11.90 -12.32 -12.89
C ALA A 125 10.60 -11.52 -12.71
N THR A 126 9.47 -12.18 -12.57
CA THR A 126 8.20 -11.55 -12.21
C THR A 126 8.05 -11.57 -10.70
N VAL A 127 7.96 -10.38 -10.10
CA VAL A 127 7.93 -10.20 -8.64
C VAL A 127 6.68 -9.43 -8.24
N ASN A 128 5.94 -9.95 -7.27
CA ASN A 128 4.81 -9.28 -6.67
C ASN A 128 5.22 -8.74 -5.30
N VAL A 129 4.95 -7.46 -5.05
CA VAL A 129 5.11 -6.84 -3.74
C VAL A 129 3.73 -6.55 -3.17
N ASP A 130 3.34 -7.34 -2.19
CA ASP A 130 2.07 -7.17 -1.47
C ASP A 130 2.26 -6.12 -0.37
N CYS A 131 1.58 -4.98 -0.51
CA CYS A 131 1.62 -3.88 0.44
C CYS A 131 0.42 -3.97 1.38
N ALA A 132 0.68 -4.25 2.66
CA ALA A 132 -0.33 -4.25 3.70
C ALA A 132 -0.43 -2.89 4.39
N LEU A 133 -1.58 -2.58 4.97
CA LEU A 133 -1.76 -1.42 5.84
C LEU A 133 -0.89 -1.63 7.09
N PHE A 134 0.08 -0.76 7.28
CA PHE A 134 1.03 -0.83 8.41
C PHE A 134 0.45 -0.27 9.71
N ASN A 135 -0.50 0.69 9.59
CA ASN A 135 -1.17 1.27 10.74
C ASN A 135 -2.14 0.26 11.38
N THR A 136 -2.33 0.39 12.68
CA THR A 136 -3.42 -0.26 13.42
C THR A 136 -4.67 0.64 13.37
N PRO A 137 -5.75 0.25 12.66
CA PRO A 137 -6.98 1.02 12.63
C PRO A 137 -7.76 0.85 13.93
N VAL A 138 -8.23 1.97 14.50
CA VAL A 138 -9.06 2.00 15.70
C VAL A 138 -10.34 2.76 15.42
N LYS A 139 -11.48 2.08 15.56
CA LYS A 139 -12.79 2.69 15.40
C LYS A 139 -13.39 2.98 16.77
N VAL A 140 -13.59 4.26 17.08
CA VAL A 140 -14.42 4.70 18.22
C VAL A 140 -15.85 4.88 17.72
N ILE A 141 -16.80 4.34 18.45
CA ILE A 141 -18.24 4.47 18.16
C ILE A 141 -18.91 5.00 19.42
N TYR A 142 -19.57 6.14 19.28
CA TYR A 142 -20.46 6.67 20.32
C TYR A 142 -21.89 6.30 20.00
N ASP A 143 -22.55 5.66 20.97
CA ASP A 143 -23.99 5.44 20.91
C ASP A 143 -24.73 6.79 21.06
N ALA A 144 -25.93 6.90 20.49
CA ALA A 144 -26.72 8.11 20.56
C ALA A 144 -27.04 8.55 22.01
N THR A 145 -27.05 7.63 22.95
CA THR A 145 -27.27 7.91 24.38
C THR A 145 -26.12 8.68 24.99
N VAL A 146 -24.89 8.56 24.47
CA VAL A 146 -23.73 9.31 24.96
C VAL A 146 -23.94 10.80 24.75
N ALA A 147 -24.28 11.22 23.53
CA ALA A 147 -24.55 12.64 23.21
C ALA A 147 -25.82 13.17 23.94
N ALA A 148 -26.79 12.30 24.21
CA ALA A 148 -27.97 12.67 24.97
C ALA A 148 -27.70 12.88 26.47
N HIS A 149 -26.73 12.15 27.03
CA HIS A 149 -26.35 12.23 28.43
C HIS A 149 -25.32 13.32 28.70
N PHE A 150 -24.24 13.35 27.90
CA PHE A 150 -23.15 14.33 28.05
C PHE A 150 -23.40 15.54 27.15
N THR A 151 -24.26 16.45 27.60
CA THR A 151 -24.76 17.57 26.79
C THR A 151 -23.74 18.74 26.63
N LYS A 152 -22.70 18.77 27.44
CA LYS A 152 -21.68 19.83 27.40
C LYS A 152 -20.49 19.43 26.53
N GLU A 153 -19.83 18.34 26.89
CA GLU A 153 -18.66 17.84 26.19
C GLU A 153 -18.50 16.36 26.45
N PHE A 154 -18.07 15.63 25.43
CA PHE A 154 -17.52 14.28 25.59
C PHE A 154 -16.42 14.03 24.57
N TYR A 155 -15.45 13.21 24.91
CA TYR A 155 -14.40 12.76 24.02
C TYR A 155 -13.72 11.51 24.54
N THR A 156 -13.01 10.83 23.63
CA THR A 156 -12.12 9.72 23.95
C THR A 156 -10.72 10.03 23.47
N TYR A 157 -9.74 9.97 24.35
CA TYR A 157 -8.36 9.83 23.94
C TYR A 157 -8.04 8.36 23.69
N VAL A 158 -7.37 8.07 22.59
CA VAL A 158 -6.72 6.79 22.33
C VAL A 158 -5.24 7.06 22.14
N CYS A 159 -4.39 6.32 22.85
CA CYS A 159 -2.95 6.48 22.86
C CYS A 159 -2.25 5.18 22.48
N ALA A 160 -1.21 5.25 21.65
CA ALA A 160 -0.31 4.13 21.42
C ALA A 160 0.70 4.03 22.58
N ALA A 161 0.22 3.52 23.70
CA ALA A 161 0.96 3.32 24.94
C ALA A 161 0.32 2.18 25.74
N ASP A 162 1.12 1.41 26.47
CA ASP A 162 0.65 0.26 27.25
C ASP A 162 -0.20 0.68 28.47
N SER A 163 -0.07 1.92 28.93
CA SER A 163 -0.91 2.53 29.95
C SER A 163 -1.29 3.96 29.58
N PHE A 164 -2.49 4.38 29.98
CA PHE A 164 -2.96 5.74 29.70
C PHE A 164 -2.38 6.74 30.72
N ASP A 165 -1.82 7.84 30.20
CA ASP A 165 -1.44 9.03 30.97
C ASP A 165 -2.05 10.26 30.29
N LEU A 166 -2.98 10.92 30.99
CA LEU A 166 -3.69 12.09 30.49
C LEU A 166 -2.76 13.28 30.22
N THR A 167 -1.69 13.43 31.02
CA THR A 167 -0.74 14.53 30.84
C THR A 167 0.08 14.30 29.58
N ALA A 168 0.66 13.12 29.42
CA ALA A 168 1.42 12.74 28.24
C ALA A 168 0.55 12.81 26.96
N ALA A 169 -0.71 12.38 27.03
CA ALA A 169 -1.66 12.46 25.93
C ALA A 169 -1.95 13.91 25.50
N LYS A 170 -2.14 14.80 26.45
CA LYS A 170 -2.40 16.23 26.18
C LYS A 170 -1.17 17.00 25.70
N GLN A 171 0.03 16.60 26.10
CA GLN A 171 1.29 17.20 25.71
C GLN A 171 1.80 16.68 24.36
N GLY A 172 1.26 15.55 23.88
CA GLY A 172 1.73 14.90 22.66
C GLY A 172 3.00 14.07 22.83
N ASP A 173 3.33 13.70 24.07
CA ASP A 173 4.52 12.88 24.40
C ASP A 173 4.36 11.43 23.94
N VAL A 174 3.12 11.02 23.68
CA VAL A 174 2.75 9.71 23.11
C VAL A 174 1.84 9.90 21.90
N PRO A 175 1.90 9.01 20.87
CA PRO A 175 0.99 9.08 19.74
C PRO A 175 -0.46 8.98 20.19
N THR A 176 -1.22 10.05 20.01
CA THR A 176 -2.56 10.21 20.61
C THR A 176 -3.54 10.81 19.60
N LEU A 177 -4.78 10.30 19.61
CA LEU A 177 -5.91 10.90 18.91
C LEU A 177 -7.03 11.24 19.92
N LYS A 178 -7.59 12.44 19.77
CA LYS A 178 -8.79 12.86 20.50
C LYS A 178 -10.01 12.67 19.61
N TYR A 179 -10.84 11.69 19.92
CA TYR A 179 -12.11 11.44 19.25
C TYR A 179 -13.20 12.29 19.90
N THR A 180 -13.88 13.10 19.12
CA THR A 180 -15.06 13.87 19.52
C THR A 180 -16.33 13.41 18.81
N GLU A 181 -16.20 12.45 17.91
CA GLU A 181 -17.25 11.84 17.11
C GLU A 181 -16.87 10.39 16.75
N SER A 182 -17.85 9.62 16.28
CA SER A 182 -17.60 8.24 15.83
C SER A 182 -16.81 8.24 14.54
N LYS A 183 -15.56 7.80 14.58
CA LYS A 183 -14.69 7.68 13.40
C LYS A 183 -13.55 6.68 13.59
N VAL A 184 -12.82 6.43 12.51
CA VAL A 184 -11.61 5.59 12.51
C VAL A 184 -10.39 6.48 12.61
N GLY A 185 -9.43 6.11 13.45
CA GLY A 185 -8.08 6.64 13.48
C GLY A 185 -7.06 5.53 13.22
N TYR A 186 -5.87 5.91 12.81
CA TYR A 186 -4.79 5.02 12.40
C TYR A 186 -3.58 5.27 13.29
N PHE A 187 -3.03 4.20 13.87
CA PHE A 187 -1.89 4.27 14.79
C PHE A 187 -0.72 3.43 14.29
N ILE A 188 0.49 3.94 14.46
CA ILE A 188 1.71 3.15 14.39
C ILE A 188 2.21 3.00 15.83
N LEU A 189 2.24 1.77 16.31
CA LEU A 189 2.73 1.52 17.66
C LEU A 189 4.24 1.76 17.71
N PRO A 190 4.73 2.56 18.67
CA PRO A 190 6.16 2.71 18.90
C PRO A 190 6.84 1.38 19.25
N ASP A 191 8.15 1.29 19.04
CA ASP A 191 8.91 0.10 19.38
C ASP A 191 8.76 -0.25 20.87
N GLY A 192 8.42 -1.51 21.13
CA GLY A 192 8.17 -2.02 22.48
C GLY A 192 6.76 -1.76 23.02
N CYS A 193 5.94 -0.96 22.35
CA CYS A 193 4.53 -0.78 22.69
C CYS A 193 3.70 -1.90 22.05
N THR A 194 2.91 -2.59 22.86
CA THR A 194 2.09 -3.72 22.39
C THR A 194 0.59 -3.46 22.49
N ASN A 195 0.19 -2.38 23.14
CA ASN A 195 -1.21 -2.08 23.43
C ASN A 195 -1.58 -0.66 23.03
N LEU A 196 -2.89 -0.45 22.90
CA LEU A 196 -3.50 0.87 22.88
C LEU A 196 -4.23 1.08 24.18
N SER A 197 -4.02 2.21 24.81
CA SER A 197 -4.76 2.63 26.00
C SER A 197 -5.75 3.73 25.64
N TRP A 198 -6.80 3.88 26.41
CA TRP A 198 -7.82 4.89 26.14
C TRP A 198 -8.39 5.47 27.43
N TYR A 199 -8.97 6.67 27.29
CA TYR A 199 -9.65 7.39 28.36
C TYR A 199 -10.86 8.11 27.77
N PHE A 200 -12.02 7.90 28.38
CA PHE A 200 -13.24 8.62 28.05
C PHE A 200 -13.47 9.74 29.08
N TYR A 201 -13.88 10.89 28.59
CA TYR A 201 -14.37 12.00 29.39
C TYR A 201 -15.76 12.38 28.92
N GLY A 202 -16.66 12.67 29.87
CA GLY A 202 -17.98 13.17 29.59
C GLY A 202 -18.48 14.10 30.70
N SER A 203 -19.15 15.19 30.31
CA SER A 203 -19.75 16.16 31.23
C SER A 203 -21.12 16.60 30.72
N ASP A 204 -22.11 16.68 31.60
CA ASP A 204 -23.41 17.31 31.36
C ASP A 204 -23.47 18.76 31.88
N GLY A 205 -22.39 19.22 32.52
CA GLY A 205 -22.23 20.54 33.12
C GLY A 205 -22.50 20.55 34.65
N THR A 206 -22.91 19.40 35.22
CA THR A 206 -23.10 19.20 36.65
C THR A 206 -22.18 18.12 37.18
N ASP A 207 -22.02 17.03 36.43
CA ASP A 207 -21.18 15.90 36.77
C ASP A 207 -20.13 15.68 35.69
N GLU A 208 -18.94 15.18 36.08
CA GLU A 208 -17.83 14.76 35.19
C GLU A 208 -17.48 13.30 35.45
N ILE A 209 -17.23 12.55 34.40
CA ILE A 209 -16.81 11.14 34.42
C ILE A 209 -15.50 10.98 33.66
#